data_f6b9ce1419691facabdb2527d8609940
#
_entry.id   f6b9ce1419691facabdb2527d8609940
#
_cell.length_a   1.000
_cell.length_b   1.000
_cell.length_c   1.000
_cell.angle_alpha   90.00
_cell.angle_beta   90.00
_cell.angle_gamma   90.00
#
_symmetry.space_group_name_H-M   'P 1'
#
loop_
_entity.id
_entity.type
_entity.pdbx_description
1 polymer ?
#
loop_
_entity_poly.entity_id
_entity_poly.type
_entity_poly.pdbx_seq_one_letter_code
_entity_poly.pdbx_strand_id
1 'polypeptide(L)'
;MNDISPLPAGNDAGPVLNVSRRGFLGTSLSALVLAVAVPLAPRRAMAAAAASPAAVTPGTRVQAFLEIRPDSTVLFHSAFVEGGQGIFTAMAQIVGEELDIDPARFTVEVAPPGADYLLIGGMRFTGGSMSVRMSYQAMRTLGASARQMLLQVAAERLQVPVADLKTEPGQVIHPASGRVIPYGDLAT
;
A
#
# COMPACT_ATOMS: atom_id res chain seq x y z
N MET A 1 10.49 -16.12 -56.45
CA MET A 1 10.74 -17.30 -55.62
C MET A 1 11.42 -16.80 -54.39
N ASN A 2 10.61 -16.38 -53.39
CA ASN A 2 11.14 -15.83 -52.12
C ASN A 2 11.07 -16.95 -51.08
N ASP A 3 12.25 -17.36 -50.69
CA ASP A 3 12.46 -18.34 -49.64
C ASP A 3 12.25 -17.65 -48.29
N ILE A 4 11.11 -17.95 -47.62
CA ILE A 4 10.83 -17.48 -46.28
C ILE A 4 11.20 -18.60 -45.32
N SER A 5 12.42 -18.52 -44.81
CA SER A 5 12.86 -19.39 -43.71
C SER A 5 12.02 -19.16 -42.46
N PRO A 6 11.53 -20.20 -41.80
CA PRO A 6 10.75 -20.05 -40.56
C PRO A 6 11.65 -19.56 -39.40
N LEU A 7 11.12 -18.62 -38.62
CA LEU A 7 11.73 -18.13 -37.38
C LEU A 7 11.86 -19.29 -36.37
N PRO A 8 12.95 -19.36 -35.59
CA PRO A 8 13.11 -20.38 -34.58
C PRO A 8 12.11 -20.15 -33.45
N ALA A 9 11.32 -21.16 -33.13
CA ALA A 9 10.49 -21.23 -31.94
C ALA A 9 11.39 -21.45 -30.73
N GLY A 10 11.82 -20.36 -30.10
CA GLY A 10 12.53 -20.37 -28.82
C GLY A 10 11.59 -19.92 -27.71
N ASN A 11 10.79 -20.83 -27.17
CA ASN A 11 10.13 -20.67 -25.90
C ASN A 11 11.05 -21.16 -24.77
N ASP A 12 12.08 -20.39 -24.44
CA ASP A 12 12.74 -20.47 -23.15
C ASP A 12 12.02 -19.57 -22.15
N ALA A 13 10.77 -19.94 -21.83
CA ALA A 13 10.17 -19.50 -20.60
C ALA A 13 10.95 -20.18 -19.46
N GLY A 14 11.82 -19.44 -18.80
CA GLY A 14 12.51 -19.91 -17.60
C GLY A 14 11.54 -20.52 -16.61
N PRO A 15 11.99 -21.40 -15.70
CA PRO A 15 11.12 -22.16 -14.82
C PRO A 15 10.23 -21.20 -14.02
N VAL A 16 8.91 -21.33 -14.19
CA VAL A 16 7.93 -20.66 -13.34
C VAL A 16 8.15 -21.19 -11.92
N LEU A 17 8.81 -20.39 -11.09
CA LEU A 17 9.00 -20.71 -9.68
C LEU A 17 7.63 -20.75 -9.00
N ASN A 18 7.09 -21.94 -8.89
CA ASN A 18 5.89 -22.23 -8.13
C ASN A 18 6.26 -22.17 -6.63
N VAL A 19 6.34 -20.96 -6.10
CA VAL A 19 6.61 -20.73 -4.67
C VAL A 19 5.41 -21.25 -3.91
N SER A 20 5.56 -22.37 -3.21
CA SER A 20 4.50 -22.93 -2.38
C SER A 20 4.10 -21.91 -1.31
N ARG A 21 2.81 -21.89 -0.94
CA ARG A 21 2.26 -20.99 0.08
C ARG A 21 3.03 -21.02 1.40
N ARG A 22 3.72 -22.11 1.71
CA ARG A 22 4.59 -22.26 2.90
C ARG A 22 5.98 -21.65 2.71
N GLY A 23 6.55 -21.65 1.50
CA GLY A 23 7.87 -21.08 1.24
C GLY A 23 7.85 -19.54 1.26
N PHE A 24 6.71 -18.92 0.89
CA PHE A 24 6.55 -17.46 0.95
C PHE A 24 6.41 -16.94 2.39
N LEU A 25 5.86 -17.75 3.30
CA LEU A 25 5.69 -17.36 4.70
C LEU A 25 6.97 -17.44 5.54
N GLY A 26 8.03 -18.05 5.01
CA GLY A 26 9.30 -18.22 5.73
C GLY A 26 10.31 -17.07 5.54
N THR A 27 10.09 -16.16 4.61
CA THR A 27 11.04 -15.08 4.28
C THR A 27 10.55 -13.67 4.60
N SER A 28 9.33 -13.50 5.12
CA SER A 28 8.75 -12.17 5.43
C SER A 28 8.67 -11.90 6.93
N LEU A 29 9.78 -12.06 7.64
CA LEU A 29 9.84 -11.88 9.10
C LEU A 29 10.23 -10.47 9.52
N SER A 30 9.89 -9.41 8.78
CA SER A 30 10.25 -8.05 9.22
C SER A 30 9.48 -6.91 8.55
N ALA A 31 8.28 -7.13 8.01
CA ALA A 31 7.52 -6.02 7.47
C ALA A 31 6.04 -6.11 7.89
N LEU A 32 5.52 -5.05 8.48
CA LEU A 32 4.09 -4.87 8.67
C LEU A 32 3.47 -4.64 7.29
N VAL A 33 2.79 -5.65 6.77
CA VAL A 33 1.98 -5.50 5.57
C VAL A 33 0.65 -4.90 5.99
N LEU A 34 0.52 -3.59 5.80
CA LEU A 34 -0.69 -2.85 6.10
C LEU A 34 -1.72 -3.05 5.00
N ALA A 35 -2.69 -3.87 5.26
CA ALA A 35 -3.79 -4.09 4.36
C ALA A 35 -4.94 -3.15 4.65
N VAL A 36 -5.18 -2.21 3.78
CA VAL A 36 -6.40 -1.41 3.79
C VAL A 36 -7.29 -1.87 2.65
N ALA A 37 -8.34 -2.61 2.98
CA ALA A 37 -9.43 -2.83 2.07
C ALA A 37 -10.21 -1.53 1.94
N VAL A 38 -10.14 -0.87 0.78
CA VAL A 38 -11.00 0.28 0.48
C VAL A 38 -12.32 -0.29 -0.06
N PRO A 39 -13.42 -0.25 0.72
CA PRO A 39 -14.70 -0.70 0.22
C PRO A 39 -15.20 0.28 -0.84
N LEU A 40 -15.28 -0.16 -2.08
CA LEU A 40 -16.01 0.50 -3.16
C LEU A 40 -17.53 0.30 -2.94
N ALA A 41 -18.05 0.79 -1.83
CA ALA A 41 -19.48 0.74 -1.56
C ALA A 41 -20.20 1.92 -2.23
N PRO A 42 -21.37 1.69 -2.84
CA PRO A 42 -22.19 2.79 -3.34
C PRO A 42 -22.58 3.72 -2.20
N ARG A 43 -22.64 5.01 -2.47
CA ARG A 43 -22.81 6.14 -1.54
C ARG A 43 -23.85 6.00 -0.41
N ARG A 44 -24.70 4.98 -0.41
CA ARG A 44 -25.71 4.75 0.63
C ARG A 44 -25.25 3.97 1.86
N ALA A 45 -24.04 3.37 1.82
CA ALA A 45 -23.50 2.58 2.95
C ALA A 45 -22.53 3.34 3.86
N MET A 46 -22.27 4.63 3.61
CA MET A 46 -21.28 5.40 4.37
C MET A 46 -21.75 5.88 5.76
N ALA A 47 -23.01 5.64 6.15
CA ALA A 47 -23.54 6.10 7.42
C ALA A 47 -23.44 5.08 8.59
N ALA A 48 -22.90 3.88 8.35
CA ALA A 48 -22.95 2.82 9.35
C ALA A 48 -21.62 2.13 9.67
N ALA A 49 -20.48 2.62 9.16
CA ALA A 49 -19.19 1.96 9.39
C ALA A 49 -18.26 2.79 10.28
N ALA A 50 -18.70 3.08 11.51
CA ALA A 50 -17.79 3.13 12.65
C ALA A 50 -17.47 1.67 13.04
N ALA A 51 -16.90 0.90 12.11
CA ALA A 51 -16.44 -0.45 12.39
C ALA A 51 -15.11 -0.35 13.12
N SER A 52 -15.04 -0.96 14.29
CA SER A 52 -13.81 -1.27 15.01
C SER A 52 -12.73 -1.75 14.03
N PRO A 53 -11.46 -1.36 14.20
CA PRO A 53 -10.39 -1.86 13.35
C PRO A 53 -10.41 -3.38 13.39
N ALA A 54 -10.57 -4.02 12.23
CA ALA A 54 -10.49 -5.47 12.15
C ALA A 54 -9.10 -5.86 12.62
N ALA A 55 -9.03 -6.69 13.65
CA ALA A 55 -7.78 -7.21 14.15
C ALA A 55 -7.05 -7.91 12.99
N VAL A 56 -5.84 -7.45 12.69
CA VAL A 56 -4.99 -8.09 11.68
C VAL A 56 -4.60 -9.46 12.21
N THR A 57 -5.18 -10.50 11.63
CA THR A 57 -4.84 -11.88 12.00
C THR A 57 -3.53 -12.26 11.32
N PRO A 58 -2.49 -12.69 12.05
CA PRO A 58 -1.26 -13.18 11.44
C PRO A 58 -1.58 -14.30 10.43
N GLY A 59 -1.15 -14.14 9.19
CA GLY A 59 -1.40 -15.12 8.11
C GLY A 59 -2.51 -14.75 7.13
N THR A 60 -3.26 -13.66 7.33
CA THR A 60 -4.19 -13.16 6.33
C THR A 60 -3.38 -12.54 5.20
N ARG A 61 -3.48 -13.13 4.01
CA ARG A 61 -2.90 -12.58 2.78
C ARG A 61 -3.71 -11.35 2.39
N VAL A 62 -3.27 -10.24 2.88
CA VAL A 62 -3.86 -9.01 2.44
C VAL A 62 -3.00 -8.53 1.28
N GLN A 63 -3.60 -8.36 0.13
CA GLN A 63 -2.97 -7.69 -0.99
C GLN A 63 -2.87 -6.23 -0.59
N ALA A 64 -1.71 -5.89 -0.03
CA ALA A 64 -1.50 -4.58 0.53
C ALA A 64 -1.03 -3.62 -0.56
N PHE A 65 -1.66 -2.48 -0.62
CA PHE A 65 -1.16 -1.37 -1.42
C PHE A 65 0.13 -0.78 -0.84
N LEU A 66 0.32 -0.91 0.47
CA LEU A 66 1.44 -0.30 1.21
C LEU A 66 2.16 -1.33 2.06
N GLU A 67 3.49 -1.27 2.01
CA GLU A 67 4.39 -1.93 2.94
C GLU A 67 5.33 -0.87 3.53
N ILE A 68 5.31 -0.69 4.84
CA ILE A 68 6.25 0.16 5.55
C ILE A 68 7.42 -0.71 6.00
N ARG A 69 8.64 -0.36 5.57
CA ARG A 69 9.85 -1.11 5.86
C ARG A 69 10.52 -0.64 7.16
N PRO A 70 11.40 -1.45 7.77
CA PRO A 70 12.10 -1.08 9.01
C PRO A 70 12.90 0.22 8.94
N ASP A 71 13.36 0.62 7.76
CA ASP A 71 14.05 1.88 7.51
C ASP A 71 13.09 3.07 7.31
N SER A 72 11.80 2.87 7.56
CA SER A 72 10.71 3.83 7.30
C SER A 72 10.59 4.25 5.83
N THR A 73 11.06 3.46 4.88
CA THR A 73 10.68 3.59 3.47
C THR A 73 9.34 2.89 3.23
N VAL A 74 8.66 3.28 2.17
CA VAL A 74 7.35 2.73 1.81
C VAL A 74 7.43 2.09 0.43
N LEU A 75 7.07 0.80 0.34
CA LEU A 75 6.76 0.19 -0.93
C LEU A 75 5.26 0.36 -1.19
N PHE A 76 4.93 0.96 -2.32
CA PHE A 76 3.56 1.18 -2.75
C PHE A 76 3.27 0.43 -4.05
N HIS A 77 2.27 -0.45 -4.02
CA HIS A 77 1.79 -1.18 -5.18
C HIS A 77 0.70 -0.39 -5.90
N SER A 78 1.08 0.23 -7.01
CA SER A 78 0.18 1.04 -7.82
C SER A 78 -0.75 0.18 -8.67
N ALA A 79 -2.05 0.48 -8.63
CA ALA A 79 -3.02 -0.10 -9.57
C ALA A 79 -2.84 0.41 -11.01
N PHE A 80 -2.02 1.45 -11.20
CA PHE A 80 -1.82 2.13 -12.48
C PHE A 80 -0.43 1.87 -13.03
N VAL A 81 -0.27 2.00 -14.34
CA VAL A 81 1.00 1.79 -15.04
C VAL A 81 1.65 3.14 -15.31
N GLU A 82 2.95 3.25 -15.00
CA GLU A 82 3.79 4.38 -15.38
C GLU A 82 4.28 4.23 -16.81
N GLY A 83 4.04 5.22 -17.63
CA GLY A 83 4.51 5.31 -19.00
C GLY A 83 5.21 6.65 -19.29
N GLY A 84 5.72 7.31 -18.25
CA GLY A 84 6.34 8.62 -18.32
C GLY A 84 5.38 9.78 -18.04
N GLN A 85 4.12 9.50 -17.65
CA GLN A 85 3.12 10.52 -17.34
C GLN A 85 3.10 10.95 -15.87
N GLY A 86 3.96 10.37 -15.00
CA GLY A 86 4.13 10.79 -13.61
C GLY A 86 3.07 10.25 -12.65
N ILE A 87 2.35 9.16 -13.00
CA ILE A 87 1.31 8.62 -12.13
C ILE A 87 1.88 8.05 -10.84
N PHE A 88 3.07 7.45 -10.86
CA PHE A 88 3.72 6.93 -9.66
C PHE A 88 4.04 8.05 -8.67
N THR A 89 4.59 9.16 -9.15
CA THR A 89 4.84 10.36 -8.34
C THR A 89 3.55 10.91 -7.77
N ALA A 90 2.50 11.02 -8.59
CA ALA A 90 1.22 11.54 -8.13
C ALA A 90 0.60 10.65 -7.03
N MET A 91 0.67 9.33 -7.17
CA MET A 91 0.16 8.39 -6.16
C MET A 91 0.97 8.48 -4.86
N ALA A 92 2.31 8.52 -4.93
CA ALA A 92 3.16 8.69 -3.77
C ALA A 92 2.88 10.00 -3.03
N GLN A 93 2.64 11.10 -3.74
CA GLN A 93 2.26 12.38 -3.14
C GLN A 93 0.91 12.31 -2.43
N ILE A 94 -0.12 11.77 -3.07
CA ILE A 94 -1.47 11.69 -2.48
C ILE A 94 -1.48 10.81 -1.21
N VAL A 95 -0.82 9.67 -1.28
CA VAL A 95 -0.74 8.74 -0.14
C VAL A 95 0.18 9.28 0.94
N GLY A 96 1.32 9.85 0.55
CA GLY A 96 2.33 10.39 1.47
C GLY A 96 1.82 11.57 2.28
N GLU A 97 1.03 12.45 1.69
CA GLU A 97 0.39 13.58 2.37
C GLU A 97 -0.51 13.11 3.54
N GLU A 98 -1.33 12.09 3.30
CA GLU A 98 -2.23 11.57 4.32
C GLU A 98 -1.53 10.64 5.32
N LEU A 99 -0.49 9.94 4.89
CA LEU A 99 0.33 9.09 5.76
C LEU A 99 1.30 9.91 6.61
N ASP A 100 1.53 11.16 6.25
CA ASP A 100 2.52 12.06 6.86
C ASP A 100 3.96 11.49 6.70
N ILE A 101 4.36 11.29 5.44
CA ILE A 101 5.69 10.84 5.06
C ILE A 101 6.13 11.48 3.74
N ASP A 102 7.42 11.82 3.64
CA ASP A 102 7.97 12.40 2.42
C ASP A 102 7.77 11.44 1.23
N PRO A 103 7.13 11.90 0.13
CA PRO A 103 6.97 11.12 -1.09
C PRO A 103 8.29 10.57 -1.67
N ALA A 104 9.42 11.21 -1.40
CA ALA A 104 10.74 10.72 -1.81
C ALA A 104 11.13 9.40 -1.13
N ARG A 105 10.46 9.01 -0.04
CA ARG A 105 10.68 7.74 0.67
C ARG A 105 9.84 6.59 0.09
N PHE A 106 9.06 6.84 -0.97
CA PHE A 106 8.29 5.81 -1.64
C PHE A 106 9.09 5.13 -2.75
N THR A 107 9.03 3.79 -2.78
CA THR A 107 9.26 3.00 -3.97
C THR A 107 7.91 2.59 -4.51
N VAL A 108 7.61 2.95 -5.75
CA VAL A 108 6.31 2.63 -6.37
C VAL A 108 6.52 1.56 -7.43
N GLU A 109 5.78 0.48 -7.32
CA GLU A 109 5.79 -0.63 -8.27
C GLU A 109 4.40 -0.88 -8.82
N VAL A 110 4.32 -1.45 -10.00
CA VAL A 110 3.03 -1.89 -10.55
C VAL A 110 2.51 -3.04 -9.71
N ALA A 111 1.29 -2.91 -9.18
CA ALA A 111 0.67 -3.95 -8.40
C ALA A 111 0.55 -5.27 -9.19
N PRO A 112 0.66 -6.42 -8.54
CA PRO A 112 0.38 -7.71 -9.17
C PRO A 112 -1.09 -7.80 -9.63
N PRO A 113 -1.45 -8.77 -10.47
CA PRO A 113 -2.85 -9.02 -10.80
C PRO A 113 -3.67 -9.35 -9.53
N GLY A 114 -4.84 -8.70 -9.38
CA GLY A 114 -5.70 -8.94 -8.22
C GLY A 114 -6.95 -8.07 -8.23
N ALA A 115 -8.01 -8.54 -7.59
CA ALA A 115 -9.29 -7.85 -7.52
C ALA A 115 -9.22 -6.53 -6.74
N ASP A 116 -8.32 -6.42 -5.77
CA ASP A 116 -8.15 -5.24 -4.92
C ASP A 116 -7.68 -4.01 -5.71
N TYR A 117 -7.06 -4.23 -6.86
CA TYR A 117 -6.54 -3.16 -7.72
C TYR A 117 -7.49 -2.71 -8.83
N LEU A 118 -8.73 -3.17 -8.82
CA LEU A 118 -9.78 -2.82 -9.79
C LEU A 118 -10.45 -1.50 -9.39
N LEU A 119 -9.70 -0.40 -9.37
CA LEU A 119 -10.14 0.89 -8.81
C LEU A 119 -11.07 1.70 -9.72
N ILE A 120 -11.13 1.39 -11.02
CA ILE A 120 -11.92 2.16 -11.99
C ILE A 120 -13.08 1.31 -12.49
N GLY A 121 -14.26 1.46 -11.84
CA GLY A 121 -15.47 0.76 -12.26
C GLY A 121 -15.35 -0.77 -12.31
N GLY A 122 -14.55 -1.36 -11.41
CA GLY A 122 -14.27 -2.80 -11.41
C GLY A 122 -13.20 -3.22 -12.43
N MET A 123 -12.44 -2.27 -12.97
CA MET A 123 -11.37 -2.52 -13.92
C MET A 123 -10.04 -1.96 -13.41
N ARG A 124 -8.95 -2.56 -13.84
CA ARG A 124 -7.62 -1.98 -13.75
C ARG A 124 -7.30 -1.31 -15.09
N PHE A 125 -7.29 0.01 -15.09
CA PHE A 125 -7.15 0.79 -16.31
C PHE A 125 -6.30 2.04 -16.09
N THR A 126 -5.39 2.31 -17.02
CA THR A 126 -4.58 3.53 -17.03
C THR A 126 -4.82 4.27 -18.33
N GLY A 127 -5.57 5.37 -18.30
CA GLY A 127 -5.91 6.15 -19.48
C GLY A 127 -7.07 7.10 -19.24
N GLY A 128 -7.44 7.88 -20.24
CA GLY A 128 -8.58 8.80 -20.21
C GLY A 128 -8.52 9.86 -19.10
N SER A 129 -7.34 10.17 -18.57
CA SER A 129 -7.14 11.07 -17.42
C SER A 129 -7.92 10.63 -16.18
N MET A 130 -8.21 9.34 -16.04
CA MET A 130 -9.04 8.82 -14.95
C MET A 130 -8.25 8.38 -13.72
N SER A 131 -6.96 8.03 -13.87
CA SER A 131 -6.17 7.40 -12.80
C SER A 131 -6.20 8.23 -11.50
N VAL A 132 -5.80 9.49 -11.52
CA VAL A 132 -5.87 10.36 -10.34
C VAL A 132 -7.32 10.68 -9.97
N ARG A 133 -8.12 11.14 -10.93
CA ARG A 133 -9.48 11.63 -10.66
C ARG A 133 -10.39 10.58 -10.02
N MET A 134 -10.30 9.33 -10.46
CA MET A 134 -11.16 8.26 -9.97
C MET A 134 -10.64 7.59 -8.69
N SER A 135 -9.32 7.62 -8.45
CA SER A 135 -8.72 7.00 -7.29
C SER A 135 -8.33 7.98 -6.17
N TYR A 136 -8.43 9.28 -6.40
CA TYR A 136 -7.97 10.31 -5.47
C TYR A 136 -8.46 10.08 -4.03
N GLN A 137 -9.77 9.93 -3.84
CA GLN A 137 -10.35 9.72 -2.53
C GLN A 137 -9.92 8.38 -1.91
N ALA A 138 -9.82 7.33 -2.73
CA ALA A 138 -9.37 6.02 -2.26
C ALA A 138 -7.91 6.06 -1.77
N MET A 139 -7.04 6.73 -2.48
CA MET A 139 -5.62 6.88 -2.11
C MET A 139 -5.43 7.75 -0.88
N ARG A 140 -6.21 8.80 -0.71
CA ARG A 140 -6.23 9.59 0.53
C ARG A 140 -6.67 8.74 1.71
N THR A 141 -7.76 8.01 1.56
CA THR A 141 -8.26 7.11 2.62
C THR A 141 -7.22 6.04 2.97
N LEU A 142 -6.50 5.51 1.98
CA LEU A 142 -5.42 4.56 2.20
C LEU A 142 -4.33 5.13 3.11
N GLY A 143 -3.78 6.30 2.76
CA GLY A 143 -2.75 6.98 3.56
C GLY A 143 -3.21 7.31 4.97
N ALA A 144 -4.41 7.91 5.10
CA ALA A 144 -5.00 8.27 6.40
C ALA A 144 -5.25 7.05 7.29
N SER A 145 -5.74 5.94 6.72
CA SER A 145 -5.95 4.70 7.48
C SER A 145 -4.63 4.10 7.97
N ALA A 146 -3.61 4.10 7.11
CA ALA A 146 -2.27 3.65 7.47
C ALA A 146 -1.70 4.47 8.64
N ARG A 147 -1.79 5.80 8.56
CA ARG A 147 -1.38 6.68 9.66
C ARG A 147 -2.12 6.39 10.96
N GLN A 148 -3.43 6.19 10.88
CA GLN A 148 -4.23 5.88 12.06
C GLN A 148 -3.82 4.56 12.73
N MET A 149 -3.48 3.55 11.95
CA MET A 149 -2.98 2.28 12.49
C MET A 149 -1.62 2.44 13.18
N LEU A 150 -0.70 3.21 12.60
CA LEU A 150 0.59 3.52 13.25
C LEU A 150 0.40 4.26 14.56
N LEU A 151 -0.53 5.22 14.62
CA LEU A 151 -0.89 5.93 15.87
C LEU A 151 -1.44 4.97 16.92
N GLN A 152 -2.26 3.99 16.55
CA GLN A 152 -2.79 2.99 17.47
C GLN A 152 -1.67 2.10 18.04
N VAL A 153 -0.77 1.59 17.20
CA VAL A 153 0.38 0.79 17.64
C VAL A 153 1.30 1.61 18.56
N ALA A 154 1.54 2.87 18.23
CA ALA A 154 2.35 3.75 19.07
C ALA A 154 1.67 4.02 20.43
N ALA A 155 0.36 4.22 20.47
CA ALA A 155 -0.41 4.41 21.68
C ALA A 155 -0.31 3.20 22.62
N GLU A 156 -0.41 1.99 22.07
CA GLU A 156 -0.24 0.73 22.79
C GLU A 156 1.18 0.59 23.36
N ARG A 157 2.21 0.87 22.55
CA ARG A 157 3.62 0.80 22.99
C ARG A 157 3.97 1.84 24.07
N LEU A 158 3.40 3.03 23.95
CA LEU A 158 3.67 4.13 24.86
C LEU A 158 2.76 4.12 26.08
N GLN A 159 1.70 3.31 26.08
CA GLN A 159 0.66 3.24 27.12
C GLN A 159 0.00 4.62 27.34
N VAL A 160 -0.35 5.28 26.23
CA VAL A 160 -1.01 6.60 26.23
C VAL A 160 -2.21 6.60 25.29
N PRO A 161 -3.19 7.50 25.48
CA PRO A 161 -4.28 7.67 24.51
C PRO A 161 -3.76 8.08 23.13
N VAL A 162 -4.40 7.62 22.06
CA VAL A 162 -4.08 8.04 20.68
C VAL A 162 -4.20 9.56 20.51
N ALA A 163 -5.14 10.19 21.23
CA ALA A 163 -5.36 11.64 21.18
C ALA A 163 -4.16 12.47 21.66
N ASP A 164 -3.27 11.87 22.45
CA ASP A 164 -2.05 12.53 22.96
C ASP A 164 -0.89 12.41 21.98
N LEU A 165 -1.07 11.69 20.87
CA LEU A 165 -0.05 11.47 19.85
C LEU A 165 -0.25 12.40 18.66
N LYS A 166 0.86 12.73 18.03
CA LYS A 166 0.92 13.46 16.75
C LYS A 166 1.84 12.71 15.80
N THR A 167 1.69 12.97 14.51
CA THR A 167 2.67 12.54 13.51
C THR A 167 3.51 13.73 13.05
N GLU A 168 4.72 13.43 12.69
CA GLU A 168 5.61 14.24 11.87
C GLU A 168 6.13 13.35 10.74
N PRO A 169 6.74 13.88 9.68
CA PRO A 169 7.11 13.07 8.53
C PRO A 169 7.87 11.79 8.88
N GLY A 170 7.19 10.64 8.74
CA GLY A 170 7.76 9.31 8.96
C GLY A 170 7.90 8.85 10.42
N GLN A 171 7.27 9.52 11.38
CA GLN A 171 7.37 9.21 12.80
C GLN A 171 6.12 9.59 13.61
N VAL A 172 5.93 8.92 14.75
CA VAL A 172 4.92 9.29 15.76
C VAL A 172 5.61 9.94 16.94
N ILE A 173 5.01 11.01 17.44
CA ILE A 173 5.52 11.79 18.58
C ILE A 173 4.48 11.81 19.70
N HIS A 174 4.96 11.64 20.93
CA HIS A 174 4.20 11.95 22.16
C HIS A 174 4.73 13.26 22.76
N PRO A 175 4.05 14.42 22.50
CA PRO A 175 4.57 15.74 22.86
C PRO A 175 4.84 15.89 24.38
N ALA A 176 3.98 15.32 25.22
CA ALA A 176 4.11 15.46 26.67
C ALA A 176 5.37 14.83 27.24
N SER A 177 5.92 13.76 26.64
CA SER A 177 7.15 13.10 27.10
C SER A 177 8.33 13.32 26.18
N GLY A 178 8.14 13.92 24.99
CA GLY A 178 9.18 14.08 23.97
C GLY A 178 9.59 12.76 23.29
N ARG A 179 8.87 11.65 23.54
CA ARG A 179 9.19 10.37 22.91
C ARG A 179 8.81 10.38 21.44
N VAL A 180 9.68 9.82 20.60
CA VAL A 180 9.52 9.72 19.15
C VAL A 180 9.70 8.26 18.75
N ILE A 181 8.86 7.75 17.86
CA ILE A 181 8.95 6.40 17.32
C ILE A 181 8.86 6.49 15.80
N PRO A 182 9.91 6.12 15.05
CA PRO A 182 9.88 6.02 13.59
C PRO A 182 8.82 5.03 13.11
N TYR A 183 8.24 5.26 11.93
CA TYR A 183 7.24 4.37 11.36
C TYR A 183 7.78 2.95 11.15
N GLY A 184 9.04 2.80 10.74
CA GLY A 184 9.69 1.51 10.57
C GLY A 184 9.73 0.68 11.86
N ASP A 185 9.93 1.32 13.00
CA ASP A 185 9.91 0.64 14.31
C ASP A 185 8.51 0.20 14.73
N LEU A 186 7.46 0.89 14.23
CA LEU A 186 6.07 0.54 14.50
C LEU A 186 5.57 -0.59 13.59
N ALA A 187 6.25 -0.80 12.47
CA ALA A 187 5.90 -1.79 11.45
C ALA A 187 6.51 -3.19 11.69
N THR A 188 7.22 -3.40 12.79
CA THR A 188 7.92 -4.66 13.15
C THR A 188 7.23 -5.40 14.30
#